data_81978873842835174a782e27ff1de824
#
_entry.id   81978873842835174a782e27ff1de824
#
_cell.length_a   1.000
_cell.length_b   1.000
_cell.length_c   1.000
_cell.angle_alpha   90.00
_cell.angle_beta   90.00
_cell.angle_gamma   90.00
#
_symmetry.space_group_name_H-M   'P 1'
#
loop_
_entity.id
_entity.type
_entity.pdbx_description
1 polymer ?
#
loop_
_entity_poly.entity_id
_entity_poly.type
_entity_poly.pdbx_seq_one_letter_code
_entity_poly.pdbx_strand_id
1 'polypeptide(L)'
;MTKGLAIYGGTFDPVHIGHLRSAIEVKALLKASELRMVPSRIPPHREEPGTSPSNRLRMLELATSCLDGLTVDSREMHRAGVSYSIDTLKEIRREVGPDAPVYFVLGEDAFALIHTWHEWAHLTDYAHLVVMERPFDAAKLENRVLEWLEDKQIEDVAGLSSRPHGAVVRVKL
;
A
#
# COMPACT_ATOMS: atom_id res chain seq x y z
N MET A 1 -8.80 -4.06 -21.11
CA MET A 1 -7.75 -3.95 -20.09
C MET A 1 -8.38 -4.11 -18.74
N THR A 2 -7.92 -5.07 -17.94
CA THR A 2 -8.40 -5.29 -16.58
C THR A 2 -7.98 -4.08 -15.74
N LYS A 3 -8.95 -3.39 -15.15
CA LYS A 3 -8.64 -2.27 -14.24
C LYS A 3 -7.99 -2.86 -12.98
N GLY A 4 -6.82 -2.35 -12.61
CA GLY A 4 -6.07 -2.85 -11.45
C GLY A 4 -6.73 -2.54 -10.11
N LEU A 5 -6.28 -3.24 -9.07
CA LEU A 5 -6.67 -3.05 -7.67
C LEU A 5 -5.55 -2.32 -6.93
N ALA A 6 -5.85 -1.19 -6.29
CA ALA A 6 -4.91 -0.51 -5.41
C ALA A 6 -5.16 -0.90 -3.93
N ILE A 7 -4.08 -1.08 -3.19
CA ILE A 7 -4.06 -1.45 -1.76
C ILE A 7 -3.26 -0.39 -1.02
N TYR A 8 -3.88 0.28 -0.07
CA TYR A 8 -3.22 1.26 0.77
C TYR A 8 -3.21 0.79 2.23
N GLY A 9 -2.08 0.22 2.65
CA GLY A 9 -1.86 -0.24 4.01
C GLY A 9 -1.46 0.89 4.96
N GLY A 10 -1.91 0.82 6.20
CA GLY A 10 -1.53 1.79 7.21
C GLY A 10 -2.06 1.49 8.60
N THR A 11 -1.52 2.16 9.60
CA THR A 11 -2.03 2.06 10.98
C THR A 11 -3.35 2.82 11.15
N PHE A 12 -3.46 3.99 10.48
CA PHE A 12 -4.63 4.89 10.56
C PHE A 12 -5.05 5.19 11.99
N ASP A 13 -4.15 5.79 12.77
CA ASP A 13 -4.35 6.12 14.19
C ASP A 13 -4.19 7.62 14.50
N PRO A 14 -5.21 8.45 14.20
CA PRO A 14 -6.41 8.12 13.42
C PRO A 14 -6.21 8.24 11.90
N VAL A 15 -7.18 7.78 11.13
CA VAL A 15 -7.35 8.22 9.74
C VAL A 15 -7.60 9.73 9.68
N HIS A 16 -7.04 10.42 8.70
CA HIS A 16 -7.20 11.87 8.54
C HIS A 16 -7.27 12.26 7.06
N ILE A 17 -7.58 13.52 6.79
CA ILE A 17 -7.80 14.03 5.43
C ILE A 17 -6.59 13.78 4.50
N GLY A 18 -5.37 13.81 5.02
CA GLY A 18 -4.18 13.48 4.24
C GLY A 18 -4.20 12.05 3.68
N HIS A 19 -4.63 11.06 4.48
CA HIS A 19 -4.79 9.69 4.01
C HIS A 19 -5.86 9.57 2.92
N LEU A 20 -7.02 10.20 3.14
CA LEU A 20 -8.16 10.13 2.21
C LEU A 20 -7.83 10.83 0.88
N ARG A 21 -7.23 12.02 0.94
CA ARG A 21 -6.80 12.76 -0.24
C ARG A 21 -5.79 11.96 -1.06
N SER A 22 -4.75 11.45 -0.42
CA SER A 22 -3.74 10.61 -1.10
C SER A 22 -4.37 9.37 -1.72
N ALA A 23 -5.31 8.71 -1.03
CA ALA A 23 -6.02 7.54 -1.57
C ALA A 23 -6.83 7.88 -2.83
N ILE A 24 -7.54 9.01 -2.84
CA ILE A 24 -8.33 9.48 -3.99
C ILE A 24 -7.39 9.81 -5.16
N GLU A 25 -6.36 10.60 -4.92
CA GLU A 25 -5.42 11.05 -5.95
C GLU A 25 -4.65 9.89 -6.57
N VAL A 26 -4.10 8.98 -5.76
CA VAL A 26 -3.35 7.82 -6.27
C VAL A 26 -4.26 6.84 -7.01
N LYS A 27 -5.50 6.61 -6.54
CA LYS A 27 -6.48 5.80 -7.26
C LYS A 27 -6.76 6.35 -8.66
N ALA A 28 -6.96 7.68 -8.76
CA ALA A 28 -7.20 8.35 -10.03
C ALA A 28 -5.98 8.28 -10.96
N LEU A 29 -4.78 8.52 -10.44
CA LEU A 29 -3.52 8.44 -11.17
C LEU A 29 -3.28 7.05 -11.77
N LEU A 30 -3.52 6.00 -10.97
CA LEU A 30 -3.38 4.59 -11.39
C LEU A 30 -4.53 4.12 -12.28
N LYS A 31 -5.61 4.89 -12.40
CA LYS A 31 -6.87 4.46 -13.04
C LYS A 31 -7.39 3.13 -12.48
N ALA A 32 -7.13 2.90 -11.18
CA ALA A 32 -7.55 1.69 -10.51
C ALA A 32 -9.08 1.62 -10.40
N SER A 33 -9.65 0.41 -10.51
CA SER A 33 -11.09 0.21 -10.36
C SER A 33 -11.56 0.49 -8.93
N GLU A 34 -10.72 0.12 -7.98
CA GLU A 34 -10.96 0.19 -6.55
C GLU A 34 -9.64 0.49 -5.83
N LEU A 35 -9.72 1.20 -4.72
CA LEU A 35 -8.64 1.29 -3.74
C LEU A 35 -9.15 0.78 -2.40
N ARG A 36 -8.49 -0.25 -1.88
CA ARG A 36 -8.77 -0.82 -0.56
C ARG A 36 -7.81 -0.26 0.48
N MET A 37 -8.34 0.40 1.48
CA MET A 37 -7.59 0.82 2.66
C MET A 37 -7.54 -0.34 3.66
N VAL A 38 -6.33 -0.79 3.99
CA VAL A 38 -6.10 -1.98 4.83
C VAL A 38 -5.49 -1.54 6.17
N PRO A 39 -6.30 -1.44 7.24
CA PRO A 39 -5.78 -1.08 8.55
C PRO A 39 -5.02 -2.25 9.17
N SER A 40 -3.79 -2.02 9.63
CA SER A 40 -2.99 -3.02 10.33
C SER A 40 -3.55 -3.27 11.74
N ARG A 41 -3.66 -4.55 12.15
CA ARG A 41 -4.04 -4.89 13.52
C ARG A 41 -2.88 -4.59 14.48
N ILE A 42 -1.74 -5.20 14.25
CA ILE A 42 -0.50 -5.04 15.03
C ILE A 42 0.61 -4.66 14.04
N PRO A 43 0.95 -3.36 13.94
CA PRO A 43 2.00 -2.92 13.03
C PRO A 43 3.38 -3.41 13.54
N PRO A 44 4.18 -4.09 12.67
CA PRO A 44 5.44 -4.71 13.11
C PRO A 44 6.56 -3.72 13.43
N HIS A 45 6.48 -2.49 12.92
CA HIS A 45 7.58 -1.51 12.95
C HIS A 45 7.23 -0.22 13.72
N ARG A 46 6.15 -0.22 14.48
CA ARG A 46 5.71 0.93 15.27
C ARG A 46 5.38 0.51 16.69
N GLU A 47 5.44 1.47 17.62
CA GLU A 47 4.87 1.29 18.94
C GLU A 47 3.40 0.90 18.84
N GLU A 48 2.91 0.20 19.83
CA GLU A 48 1.51 -0.21 19.88
C GLU A 48 0.61 1.03 19.74
N PRO A 49 -0.34 1.02 18.80
CA PRO A 49 -1.23 2.17 18.59
C PRO A 49 -1.98 2.54 19.87
N GLY A 50 -2.14 3.84 20.12
CA GLY A 50 -2.90 4.32 21.26
C GLY A 50 -4.39 3.99 21.18
N THR A 51 -4.89 3.79 19.95
CA THR A 51 -6.29 3.48 19.67
C THR A 51 -6.46 1.99 19.33
N SER A 52 -7.49 1.37 19.93
CA SER A 52 -7.79 -0.04 19.68
C SER A 52 -7.99 -0.34 18.17
N PRO A 53 -7.62 -1.55 17.71
CA PRO A 53 -7.82 -1.94 16.30
C PRO A 53 -9.27 -1.77 15.82
N SER A 54 -10.25 -2.11 16.66
CA SER A 54 -11.68 -1.96 16.34
C SER A 54 -12.11 -0.51 16.16
N ASN A 55 -11.60 0.41 16.98
CA ASN A 55 -11.90 1.84 16.83
C ASN A 55 -11.23 2.42 15.59
N ARG A 56 -9.98 2.03 15.27
CA ARG A 56 -9.30 2.46 14.05
C ARG A 56 -10.04 1.97 12.79
N LEU A 57 -10.48 0.72 12.80
CA LEU A 57 -11.31 0.17 11.72
C LEU A 57 -12.61 0.98 11.58
N ARG A 58 -13.32 1.23 12.68
CA ARG A 58 -14.58 1.97 12.64
C ARG A 58 -14.42 3.40 12.14
N MET A 59 -13.38 4.11 12.57
CA MET A 59 -13.08 5.45 12.05
C MET A 59 -12.82 5.43 10.54
N LEU A 60 -12.07 4.43 10.06
CA LEU A 60 -11.77 4.29 8.63
C LEU A 60 -13.02 4.00 7.81
N GLU A 61 -13.90 3.10 8.27
CA GLU A 61 -15.19 2.81 7.63
C GLU A 61 -16.06 4.06 7.51
N LEU A 62 -16.17 4.82 8.60
CA LEU A 62 -16.94 6.08 8.59
C LEU A 62 -16.33 7.11 7.62
N ALA A 63 -15.00 7.24 7.62
CA ALA A 63 -14.31 8.20 6.77
C ALA A 63 -14.42 7.89 5.26
N THR A 64 -14.56 6.61 4.90
CA THR A 64 -14.67 6.17 3.50
C THR A 64 -16.10 5.99 3.01
N SER A 65 -17.09 6.01 3.91
CA SER A 65 -18.50 5.64 3.61
C SER A 65 -19.15 6.42 2.46
N CYS A 66 -18.69 7.65 2.21
CA CYS A 66 -19.21 8.52 1.14
C CYS A 66 -18.21 8.70 -0.02
N LEU A 67 -17.16 7.88 -0.09
CA LEU A 67 -16.09 8.04 -1.10
C LEU A 67 -16.15 6.89 -2.11
N ASP A 68 -16.63 7.16 -3.31
CA ASP A 68 -16.79 6.17 -4.36
C ASP A 68 -15.46 5.51 -4.76
N GLY A 69 -15.46 4.18 -4.73
CA GLY A 69 -14.31 3.37 -5.13
C GLY A 69 -13.16 3.35 -4.12
N LEU A 70 -13.39 3.88 -2.90
CA LEU A 70 -12.59 3.62 -1.72
C LEU A 70 -13.35 2.66 -0.82
N THR A 71 -12.72 1.56 -0.46
CA THR A 71 -13.30 0.55 0.44
C THR A 71 -12.34 0.23 1.59
N VAL A 72 -12.84 -0.38 2.63
CA VAL A 72 -12.04 -0.84 3.76
C VAL A 72 -11.93 -2.36 3.69
N ASP A 73 -10.71 -2.85 3.71
CA ASP A 73 -10.42 -4.29 3.78
C ASP A 73 -9.91 -4.63 5.18
N SER A 74 -10.74 -5.29 5.97
CA SER A 74 -10.46 -5.60 7.38
C SER A 74 -9.67 -6.90 7.58
N ARG A 75 -9.13 -7.53 6.54
CA ARG A 75 -8.47 -8.86 6.62
C ARG A 75 -7.38 -8.95 7.70
N GLU A 76 -6.57 -7.91 7.86
CA GLU A 76 -5.53 -7.90 8.89
C GLU A 76 -6.09 -7.81 10.31
N MET A 77 -7.28 -7.24 10.49
CA MET A 77 -7.95 -7.18 11.79
C MET A 77 -8.36 -8.56 12.31
N HIS A 78 -8.61 -9.50 11.41
CA HIS A 78 -9.03 -10.88 11.73
C HIS A 78 -7.86 -11.88 11.76
N ARG A 79 -6.67 -11.47 11.32
CA ARG A 79 -5.49 -12.32 11.34
C ARG A 79 -4.88 -12.37 12.74
N ALA A 80 -4.51 -13.57 13.20
CA ALA A 80 -3.75 -13.72 14.44
C ALA A 80 -2.29 -13.27 14.26
N GLY A 81 -1.74 -12.58 15.26
CA GLY A 81 -0.35 -12.15 15.26
C GLY A 81 -0.10 -10.83 14.53
N VAL A 82 1.16 -10.64 14.09
CA VAL A 82 1.65 -9.43 13.45
C VAL A 82 1.12 -9.31 12.03
N SER A 83 0.77 -8.08 11.62
CA SER A 83 0.27 -7.77 10.28
C SER A 83 1.44 -7.54 9.32
N TYR A 84 1.86 -8.58 8.60
CA TYR A 84 2.87 -8.44 7.55
C TYR A 84 2.24 -8.13 6.21
N SER A 85 2.74 -7.10 5.52
CA SER A 85 2.26 -6.70 4.19
C SER A 85 2.37 -7.80 3.15
N ILE A 86 3.44 -8.62 3.23
CA ILE A 86 3.63 -9.74 2.30
C ILE A 86 2.48 -10.76 2.37
N ASP A 87 1.97 -11.06 3.57
CA ASP A 87 0.86 -12.01 3.73
C ASP A 87 -0.42 -11.44 3.13
N THR A 88 -0.66 -10.15 3.35
CA THR A 88 -1.79 -9.45 2.76
C THR A 88 -1.74 -9.46 1.23
N LEU A 89 -0.58 -9.20 0.64
CA LEU A 89 -0.41 -9.25 -0.81
C LEU A 89 -0.54 -10.67 -1.37
N LYS A 90 -0.05 -11.70 -0.68
CA LYS A 90 -0.25 -13.11 -1.03
C LYS A 90 -1.73 -13.48 -1.07
N GLU A 91 -2.51 -13.06 -0.08
CA GLU A 91 -3.96 -13.30 -0.03
C GLU A 91 -4.70 -12.57 -1.16
N ILE A 92 -4.39 -11.28 -1.38
CA ILE A 92 -4.99 -10.49 -2.45
C ILE A 92 -4.66 -11.09 -3.83
N ARG A 93 -3.42 -11.51 -4.05
CA ARG A 93 -3.03 -12.15 -5.31
C ARG A 93 -3.82 -13.43 -5.60
N ARG A 94 -4.10 -14.25 -4.56
CA ARG A 94 -4.96 -15.42 -4.71
C ARG A 94 -6.41 -15.06 -5.04
N GLU A 95 -6.91 -13.93 -4.47
CA GLU A 95 -8.26 -13.44 -4.69
C GLU A 95 -8.46 -12.94 -6.13
N VAL A 96 -7.54 -12.08 -6.63
CA VAL A 96 -7.69 -11.43 -7.94
C VAL A 96 -7.13 -12.25 -9.11
N GLY A 97 -6.40 -13.32 -8.84
CA GLY A 97 -5.76 -14.16 -9.85
C GLY A 97 -4.38 -13.64 -10.30
N PRO A 98 -3.67 -14.39 -11.16
CA PRO A 98 -2.28 -14.10 -11.51
C PRO A 98 -2.12 -12.87 -12.42
N ASP A 99 -3.12 -12.54 -13.22
CA ASP A 99 -2.99 -11.57 -14.32
C ASP A 99 -3.48 -10.16 -13.97
N ALA A 100 -4.23 -9.99 -12.89
CA ALA A 100 -4.76 -8.70 -12.49
C ALA A 100 -3.66 -7.78 -11.95
N PRO A 101 -3.50 -6.53 -12.43
CA PRO A 101 -2.58 -5.58 -11.83
C PRO A 101 -2.95 -5.27 -10.39
N VAL A 102 -1.99 -5.39 -9.48
CA VAL A 102 -2.13 -5.01 -8.08
C VAL A 102 -1.11 -3.92 -7.77
N TYR A 103 -1.56 -2.84 -7.14
CA TYR A 103 -0.75 -1.69 -6.76
C TYR A 103 -0.71 -1.57 -5.25
N PHE A 104 0.43 -1.79 -4.63
CA PHE A 104 0.61 -1.59 -3.20
C PHE A 104 1.14 -0.18 -2.96
N VAL A 105 0.31 0.66 -2.35
CA VAL A 105 0.56 2.08 -2.12
C VAL A 105 1.13 2.28 -0.73
N LEU A 106 2.24 3.01 -0.64
CA LEU A 106 2.91 3.33 0.63
C LEU A 106 3.55 4.72 0.57
N GLY A 107 3.66 5.37 1.72
CA GLY A 107 4.36 6.65 1.83
C GLY A 107 5.88 6.48 1.78
N GLU A 108 6.58 7.55 1.40
CA GLU A 108 8.04 7.56 1.31
C GLU A 108 8.74 7.19 2.62
N ASP A 109 8.21 7.62 3.77
CA ASP A 109 8.75 7.27 5.10
C ASP A 109 8.72 5.74 5.34
N ALA A 110 7.62 5.10 4.95
CA ALA A 110 7.46 3.66 5.07
C ALA A 110 8.38 2.92 4.09
N PHE A 111 8.53 3.46 2.88
CA PHE A 111 9.43 2.91 1.87
C PHE A 111 10.90 3.02 2.27
N ALA A 112 11.32 4.08 2.93
CA ALA A 112 12.69 4.22 3.44
C ALA A 112 13.08 3.10 4.41
N LEU A 113 12.11 2.58 5.13
CA LEU A 113 12.28 1.48 6.09
C LEU A 113 11.88 0.11 5.52
N ILE A 114 11.61 0.01 4.22
CA ILE A 114 11.10 -1.23 3.60
C ILE A 114 12.01 -2.42 3.85
N HIS A 115 13.33 -2.19 3.89
CA HIS A 115 14.34 -3.22 4.16
C HIS A 115 14.22 -3.90 5.53
N THR A 116 13.43 -3.33 6.44
CA THR A 116 13.14 -3.92 7.76
C THR A 116 11.89 -4.80 7.73
N TRP A 117 11.11 -4.77 6.65
CA TRP A 117 9.86 -5.50 6.56
C TRP A 117 10.10 -6.98 6.29
N HIS A 118 9.22 -7.81 6.82
CA HIS A 118 9.28 -9.24 6.60
C HIS A 118 9.14 -9.59 5.10
N GLU A 119 10.08 -10.37 4.56
CA GLU A 119 10.14 -10.75 3.14
C GLU A 119 10.04 -9.56 2.16
N TRP A 120 10.57 -8.39 2.53
CA TRP A 120 10.40 -7.13 1.79
C TRP A 120 10.78 -7.21 0.30
N ALA A 121 11.86 -7.93 -0.04
CA ALA A 121 12.33 -8.05 -1.42
C ALA A 121 11.34 -8.80 -2.32
N HIS A 122 10.43 -9.59 -1.73
CA HIS A 122 9.41 -10.37 -2.42
C HIS A 122 8.06 -9.64 -2.58
N LEU A 123 7.90 -8.43 -2.06
CA LEU A 123 6.67 -7.67 -2.21
C LEU A 123 6.30 -7.45 -3.69
N THR A 124 7.32 -7.22 -4.53
CA THR A 124 7.13 -7.04 -5.98
C THR A 124 6.77 -8.31 -6.73
N ASP A 125 6.87 -9.48 -6.12
CA ASP A 125 6.39 -10.75 -6.72
C ASP A 125 4.86 -10.81 -6.74
N TYR A 126 4.18 -9.97 -5.95
CA TYR A 126 2.72 -9.97 -5.78
C TYR A 126 2.04 -8.68 -6.23
N ALA A 127 2.75 -7.55 -6.22
CA ALA A 127 2.21 -6.24 -6.57
C ALA A 127 3.27 -5.32 -7.21
N HIS A 128 2.84 -4.24 -7.82
CA HIS A 128 3.67 -3.06 -8.03
C HIS A 128 3.73 -2.26 -6.75
N LEU A 129 4.87 -1.65 -6.42
CA LEU A 129 4.97 -0.70 -5.32
C LEU A 129 4.79 0.72 -5.87
N VAL A 130 3.87 1.46 -5.30
CA VAL A 130 3.59 2.86 -5.64
C VAL A 130 3.95 3.71 -4.43
N VAL A 131 5.07 4.41 -4.52
CA VAL A 131 5.63 5.20 -3.43
C VAL A 131 5.19 6.65 -3.58
N MET A 132 4.40 7.12 -2.61
CA MET A 132 3.96 8.52 -2.56
C MET A 132 5.07 9.38 -1.98
N GLU A 133 5.63 10.26 -2.79
CA GLU A 133 6.67 11.20 -2.37
C GLU A 133 6.10 12.30 -1.45
N ARG A 134 6.92 12.76 -0.53
CA ARG A 134 6.63 13.93 0.31
C ARG A 134 7.50 15.12 -0.11
N PRO A 135 6.97 16.37 -0.09
CA PRO A 135 7.67 17.53 -0.66
C PRO A 135 8.99 17.92 0.03
N PHE A 136 9.27 17.45 1.25
CA PHE A 136 10.30 18.04 2.10
C PHE A 136 11.40 17.08 2.59
N ASP A 137 11.28 15.76 2.42
CA ASP A 137 12.26 14.80 2.91
C ASP A 137 12.45 13.63 1.93
N ALA A 138 13.44 13.72 1.07
CA ALA A 138 13.91 12.53 0.37
C ALA A 138 14.61 11.62 1.40
N ALA A 139 13.88 10.65 1.93
CA ALA A 139 14.43 9.70 2.88
C ALA A 139 15.56 8.89 2.23
N LYS A 140 16.71 8.81 2.91
CA LYS A 140 17.87 8.07 2.43
C LYS A 140 17.58 6.57 2.46
N LEU A 141 17.70 5.92 1.30
CA LEU A 141 17.56 4.47 1.19
C LEU A 141 18.87 3.76 1.56
N GLU A 142 18.73 2.58 2.14
CA GLU A 142 19.85 1.65 2.34
C GLU A 142 20.38 1.13 1.00
N ASN A 143 21.69 0.87 0.90
CA ASN A 143 22.33 0.43 -0.33
C ASN A 143 21.69 -0.82 -0.94
N ARG A 144 21.32 -1.81 -0.10
CA ARG A 144 20.62 -3.03 -0.54
C ARG A 144 19.25 -2.75 -1.18
N VAL A 145 18.58 -1.66 -0.79
CA VAL A 145 17.32 -1.24 -1.43
C VAL A 145 17.61 -0.59 -2.77
N LEU A 146 18.67 0.22 -2.86
CA LEU A 146 19.10 0.84 -4.13
C LEU A 146 19.46 -0.22 -5.16
N GLU A 147 20.26 -1.21 -4.79
CA GLU A 147 20.63 -2.35 -5.66
C GLU A 147 19.37 -3.13 -6.11
N TRP A 148 18.44 -3.40 -5.18
CA TRP A 148 17.20 -4.10 -5.51
C TRP A 148 16.28 -3.30 -6.44
N LEU A 149 16.36 -1.96 -6.43
CA LEU A 149 15.56 -1.08 -7.28
C LEU A 149 16.07 -1.02 -8.74
N GLU A 150 17.34 -1.32 -9.02
CA GLU A 150 17.98 -1.10 -10.33
C GLU A 150 17.18 -1.66 -11.51
N ASP A 151 16.59 -2.86 -11.33
CA ASP A 151 15.79 -3.54 -12.35
C ASP A 151 14.27 -3.37 -12.21
N LYS A 152 13.81 -2.70 -11.15
CA LYS A 152 12.37 -2.60 -10.80
C LYS A 152 11.82 -1.19 -10.92
N GLN A 153 12.67 -0.17 -10.76
CA GLN A 153 12.21 1.21 -10.77
C GLN A 153 11.82 1.66 -12.18
N ILE A 154 10.66 2.27 -12.29
CA ILE A 154 10.16 2.90 -13.52
C ILE A 154 9.77 4.35 -13.23
N GLU A 155 9.77 5.18 -14.27
CA GLU A 155 9.52 6.63 -14.15
C GLU A 155 8.01 6.97 -14.22
N ASP A 156 7.22 6.13 -14.89
CA ASP A 156 5.83 6.44 -15.22
C ASP A 156 4.87 5.30 -14.84
N VAL A 157 3.70 5.68 -14.36
CA VAL A 157 2.62 4.76 -14.02
C VAL A 157 1.93 4.14 -15.25
N ALA A 158 2.10 4.72 -16.43
CA ALA A 158 1.42 4.27 -17.65
C ALA A 158 1.72 2.80 -18.02
N GLY A 159 2.93 2.32 -17.71
CA GLY A 159 3.35 0.94 -17.97
C GLY A 159 2.84 -0.10 -16.96
N LEU A 160 2.32 0.33 -15.80
CA LEU A 160 1.96 -0.59 -14.71
C LEU A 160 0.79 -1.52 -15.08
N SER A 161 -0.20 -1.01 -15.81
CA SER A 161 -1.39 -1.78 -16.17
C SER A 161 -1.14 -2.89 -17.21
N SER A 162 0.03 -2.92 -17.82
CA SER A 162 0.41 -3.93 -18.83
C SER A 162 0.93 -5.24 -18.22
N ARG A 163 1.21 -5.25 -16.92
CA ARG A 163 1.72 -6.41 -16.19
C ARG A 163 1.10 -6.47 -14.78
N PRO A 164 1.02 -7.65 -14.16
CA PRO A 164 0.30 -7.82 -12.90
C PRO A 164 1.06 -7.27 -11.67
N HIS A 165 2.40 -7.23 -11.71
CA HIS A 165 3.28 -6.88 -10.58
C HIS A 165 4.70 -6.59 -11.07
N GLY A 166 5.66 -6.33 -10.16
CA GLY A 166 7.10 -6.36 -10.42
C GLY A 166 7.78 -5.01 -10.58
N ALA A 167 7.04 -3.89 -10.58
CA ALA A 167 7.63 -2.56 -10.71
C ALA A 167 7.54 -1.75 -9.42
N VAL A 168 8.43 -0.78 -9.29
CA VAL A 168 8.40 0.27 -8.27
C VAL A 168 8.33 1.62 -8.97
N VAL A 169 7.38 2.46 -8.61
CA VAL A 169 7.22 3.81 -9.14
C VAL A 169 7.06 4.82 -8.02
N ARG A 170 7.67 5.99 -8.18
CA ARG A 170 7.48 7.13 -7.28
C ARG A 170 6.48 8.10 -7.89
N VAL A 171 5.55 8.59 -7.07
CA VAL A 171 4.50 9.50 -7.50
C VAL A 171 4.41 10.72 -6.60
N LYS A 172 4.21 11.88 -7.20
CA LYS A 172 3.92 13.14 -6.50
C LYS A 172 2.41 13.37 -6.55
N LEU A 173 1.82 13.65 -5.40
CA LEU A 173 0.40 13.92 -5.24
C LEU A 173 0.17 15.35 -4.81
#